data_73c4acc2c6bb45cfd43944fe65159e11
#
_entry.id   73c4acc2c6bb45cfd43944fe65159e11
#
_cell.length_a   1.000
_cell.length_b   1.000
_cell.length_c   1.000
_cell.angle_alpha   90.00
_cell.angle_beta   90.00
_cell.angle_gamma   90.00
#
_symmetry.space_group_name_H-M   'P 1'
#
loop_
_entity.id
_entity.type
_entity.pdbx_description
1 polymer ?
#
loop_
_entity_poly.entity_id
_entity_poly.type
_entity_poly.pdbx_seq_one_letter_code
_entity_poly.pdbx_strand_id
1 'polypeptide(L)'
;YVARGIDQTALFVESITRLGLHARPGSLIVQSFEAQPLKVLTREFPALGRTFLFEVPDGARWFSADGLAEATTFATGIAPDKALLDGRPEIVQATHAAGLTVTPWTFTTRGGAGSGRFGSLTEEMRYYLYDLGVDALFTDNPDRFPR
;
A
#
# COMPACT_ATOMS: atom_id res chain seq x y z
N TYR A 1 -19.66 -9.51 -6.68
CA TYR A 1 -20.29 -9.73 -5.36
C TYR A 1 -21.49 -8.81 -5.17
N VAL A 2 -21.37 -7.50 -5.47
CA VAL A 2 -22.49 -6.53 -5.39
C VAL A 2 -23.70 -6.99 -6.19
N ALA A 3 -23.52 -7.54 -7.39
CA ALA A 3 -24.60 -8.11 -8.21
C ALA A 3 -25.37 -9.29 -7.55
N ARG A 4 -24.83 -9.86 -6.47
CA ARG A 4 -25.45 -10.93 -5.68
C ARG A 4 -25.95 -10.45 -4.32
N GLY A 5 -25.99 -9.12 -4.08
CA GLY A 5 -26.41 -8.53 -2.80
C GLY A 5 -25.41 -8.77 -1.65
N ILE A 6 -24.15 -9.11 -1.94
CA ILE A 6 -23.14 -9.33 -0.91
C ILE A 6 -22.32 -8.06 -0.73
N ASP A 7 -22.46 -7.42 0.41
CA ASP A 7 -21.60 -6.30 0.84
C ASP A 7 -20.36 -6.84 1.56
N GLN A 8 -19.27 -6.95 0.83
CA GLN A 8 -18.00 -7.44 1.36
C GLN A 8 -17.43 -6.52 2.44
N THR A 9 -17.62 -5.22 2.33
CA THR A 9 -17.12 -4.25 3.31
C THR A 9 -17.86 -4.39 4.63
N ALA A 10 -19.19 -4.56 4.60
CA ALA A 10 -19.98 -4.80 5.80
C ALA A 10 -19.59 -6.11 6.50
N LEU A 11 -19.41 -7.20 5.74
CA LEU A 11 -18.94 -8.48 6.29
C LEU A 11 -17.53 -8.38 6.89
N PHE A 12 -16.67 -7.57 6.30
CA PHE A 12 -15.33 -7.35 6.82
C PHE A 12 -15.36 -6.55 8.13
N VAL A 13 -16.16 -5.48 8.21
CA VAL A 13 -16.39 -4.70 9.44
C VAL A 13 -16.91 -5.59 10.57
N GLU A 14 -17.94 -6.42 10.29
CA GLU A 14 -18.47 -7.39 11.23
C GLU A 14 -17.37 -8.36 11.73
N SER A 15 -16.55 -8.88 10.82
CA SER A 15 -15.48 -9.82 11.15
C SER A 15 -14.39 -9.19 12.04
N ILE A 16 -13.95 -7.96 11.72
CA ILE A 16 -12.99 -7.20 12.54
C ILE A 16 -13.55 -6.97 13.94
N THR A 17 -14.83 -6.58 14.04
CA THR A 17 -15.50 -6.34 15.31
C THR A 17 -15.60 -7.63 16.13
N ARG A 18 -16.11 -8.71 15.54
CA ARG A 18 -16.31 -10.00 16.19
C ARG A 18 -15.00 -10.61 16.71
N LEU A 19 -13.90 -10.42 15.96
CA LEU A 19 -12.57 -10.95 16.34
C LEU A 19 -11.79 -9.98 17.23
N GLY A 20 -12.32 -8.81 17.56
CA GLY A 20 -11.65 -7.81 18.40
C GLY A 20 -10.38 -7.22 17.78
N LEU A 21 -10.18 -7.31 16.47
CA LEU A 21 -8.96 -6.86 15.80
C LEU A 21 -8.82 -5.34 15.83
N HIS A 22 -9.92 -4.60 15.84
CA HIS A 22 -9.94 -3.13 15.96
C HIS A 22 -9.33 -2.62 17.29
N ALA A 23 -9.31 -3.45 18.34
CA ALA A 23 -8.68 -3.10 19.62
C ALA A 23 -7.16 -3.20 19.59
N ARG A 24 -6.58 -3.71 18.51
CA ARG A 24 -5.12 -3.86 18.31
C ARG A 24 -4.70 -3.23 16.98
N PRO A 25 -4.84 -1.91 16.82
CA PRO A 25 -4.67 -1.24 15.51
C PRO A 25 -3.28 -1.44 14.90
N GLY A 26 -2.22 -1.57 15.70
CA GLY A 26 -0.86 -1.82 15.21
C GLY A 26 -0.60 -3.23 14.69
N SER A 27 -1.53 -4.19 14.85
CA SER A 27 -1.37 -5.58 14.39
C SER A 27 -2.02 -5.86 13.04
N LEU A 28 -2.74 -4.90 12.46
CA LEU A 28 -3.48 -5.08 11.22
C LEU A 28 -3.42 -3.81 10.36
N ILE A 29 -3.04 -3.98 9.10
CA ILE A 29 -3.16 -2.97 8.05
C ILE A 29 -4.08 -3.54 6.98
N VAL A 30 -5.13 -2.80 6.64
CA VAL A 30 -6.07 -3.20 5.58
C VAL A 30 -5.69 -2.51 4.28
N GLN A 31 -5.73 -3.25 3.18
CA GLN A 31 -5.41 -2.71 1.87
C GLN A 31 -6.59 -2.87 0.89
N SER A 32 -6.72 -1.92 -0.03
CA SER A 32 -7.72 -1.98 -1.10
C SER A 32 -7.28 -1.16 -2.31
N PHE A 33 -7.61 -1.63 -3.51
CA PHE A 33 -7.56 -0.86 -4.75
C PHE A 33 -8.71 0.14 -4.88
N GLU A 34 -9.75 0.01 -4.06
CA GLU A 34 -10.89 0.89 -4.07
C GLU A 34 -10.89 1.77 -2.82
N ALA A 35 -11.11 3.09 -3.01
CA ALA A 35 -11.16 4.04 -1.90
C ALA A 35 -12.40 3.83 -1.01
N GLN A 36 -13.53 3.35 -1.57
CA GLN A 36 -14.79 3.25 -0.83
C GLN A 36 -14.73 2.34 0.40
N PRO A 37 -14.16 1.10 0.34
CA PRO A 37 -13.95 0.29 1.54
C PRO A 37 -13.10 0.99 2.60
N LEU A 38 -12.03 1.68 2.19
CA LEU A 38 -11.15 2.40 3.11
C LEU A 38 -11.86 3.58 3.77
N LYS A 39 -12.73 4.32 3.04
CA LYS A 39 -13.58 5.39 3.59
C LYS A 39 -14.54 4.86 4.67
N VAL A 40 -15.11 3.67 4.47
CA VAL A 40 -15.94 3.01 5.50
C VAL A 40 -15.09 2.70 6.73
N LEU A 41 -13.91 2.08 6.54
CA LEU A 41 -13.02 1.72 7.66
C LEU A 41 -12.49 2.95 8.40
N THR A 42 -12.33 4.09 7.72
CA THR A 42 -11.95 5.36 8.37
C THR A 42 -12.99 5.81 9.39
N ARG A 43 -14.29 5.61 9.11
CA ARG A 43 -15.36 5.95 10.03
C ARG A 43 -15.50 4.93 11.16
N GLU A 44 -15.48 3.64 10.82
CA GLU A 44 -15.75 2.55 11.78
C GLU A 44 -14.55 2.31 12.70
N PHE A 45 -13.31 2.39 12.17
CA PHE A 45 -12.07 2.07 12.87
C PHE A 45 -10.96 3.08 12.55
N PRO A 46 -11.05 4.33 13.00
CA PRO A 46 -10.12 5.41 12.62
C PRO A 46 -8.66 5.12 12.97
N ALA A 47 -8.39 4.33 14.00
CA ALA A 47 -7.04 3.95 14.43
C ALA A 47 -6.42 2.83 13.61
N LEU A 48 -7.18 2.13 12.74
CA LEU A 48 -6.69 1.02 11.95
C LEU A 48 -5.84 1.51 10.78
N GLY A 49 -4.70 0.86 10.52
CA GLY A 49 -3.87 1.13 9.34
C GLY A 49 -4.64 0.81 8.05
N ARG A 50 -4.61 1.72 7.08
CA ARG A 50 -5.31 1.58 5.79
C ARG A 50 -4.37 1.99 4.67
N THR A 51 -4.13 1.07 3.72
CA THR A 51 -3.24 1.29 2.59
C THR A 51 -4.02 1.25 1.28
N PHE A 52 -3.92 2.31 0.51
CA PHE A 52 -4.57 2.43 -0.79
C PHE A 52 -3.64 1.99 -1.91
N LEU A 53 -4.08 0.96 -2.68
CA LEU A 53 -3.31 0.41 -3.80
C LEU A 53 -3.74 1.06 -5.11
N PHE A 54 -2.79 1.28 -6.02
CA PHE A 54 -3.07 1.72 -7.39
C PHE A 54 -1.97 1.29 -8.36
N GLU A 55 -2.39 1.15 -9.63
CA GLU A 55 -1.56 0.71 -10.74
C GLU A 55 -0.94 1.89 -11.50
N VAL A 56 -0.06 1.57 -12.47
CA VAL A 56 0.67 2.54 -13.29
C VAL A 56 -0.23 3.62 -13.95
N PRO A 57 -1.41 3.31 -14.53
CA PRO A 57 -2.24 4.33 -15.17
C PRO A 57 -2.72 5.43 -14.22
N ASP A 58 -2.84 5.11 -12.94
CA ASP A 58 -3.39 6.02 -11.92
C ASP A 58 -2.32 6.87 -11.22
N GLY A 59 -1.03 6.58 -11.47
CA GLY A 59 0.09 7.23 -10.79
C GLY A 59 0.08 8.74 -10.90
N ALA A 60 -0.15 9.29 -12.09
CA ALA A 60 -0.15 10.74 -12.32
C ALA A 60 -1.22 11.46 -11.47
N ARG A 61 -2.39 10.83 -11.28
CA ARG A 61 -3.45 11.36 -10.43
C ARG A 61 -3.07 11.31 -8.96
N TRP A 62 -2.67 10.13 -8.47
CA TRP A 62 -2.52 9.91 -7.03
C TRP A 62 -1.24 10.50 -6.44
N PHE A 63 -0.22 10.76 -7.27
CA PHE A 63 0.98 11.50 -6.84
C PHE A 63 0.89 13.02 -7.03
N SER A 64 -0.23 13.54 -7.55
CA SER A 64 -0.48 14.98 -7.53
C SER A 64 -0.72 15.47 -6.09
N ALA A 65 -0.51 16.76 -5.82
CA ALA A 65 -0.80 17.35 -4.52
C ALA A 65 -2.27 17.10 -4.09
N ASP A 66 -3.21 17.27 -5.01
CA ASP A 66 -4.64 17.03 -4.77
C ASP A 66 -4.93 15.53 -4.53
N GLY A 67 -4.29 14.63 -5.28
CA GLY A 67 -4.43 13.19 -5.10
C GLY A 67 -3.91 12.71 -3.75
N LEU A 68 -2.74 13.19 -3.32
CA LEU A 68 -2.20 12.89 -1.99
C LEU A 68 -3.10 13.45 -0.89
N ALA A 69 -3.57 14.71 -1.03
CA ALA A 69 -4.51 15.30 -0.08
C ALA A 69 -5.83 14.52 -0.02
N GLU A 70 -6.36 14.05 -1.15
CA GLU A 70 -7.55 13.16 -1.16
C GLU A 70 -7.25 11.85 -0.43
N ALA A 71 -6.11 11.20 -0.72
CA ALA A 71 -5.74 9.92 -0.12
C ALA A 71 -5.66 10.01 1.42
N THR A 72 -5.16 11.10 2.00
CA THR A 72 -5.11 11.29 3.47
C THR A 72 -6.48 11.26 4.13
N THR A 73 -7.55 11.51 3.40
CA THR A 73 -8.92 11.49 3.97
C THR A 73 -9.43 10.08 4.27
N PHE A 74 -8.81 9.04 3.67
CA PHE A 74 -9.28 7.66 3.83
C PHE A 74 -8.17 6.61 4.02
N ALA A 75 -6.90 6.98 3.81
CA ALA A 75 -5.75 6.08 3.94
C ALA A 75 -4.71 6.63 4.92
N THR A 76 -3.93 5.75 5.51
CA THR A 76 -2.74 6.05 6.32
C THR A 76 -1.45 5.81 5.53
N GLY A 77 -1.56 5.19 4.37
CA GLY A 77 -0.46 4.94 3.46
C GLY A 77 -0.96 4.62 2.06
N ILE A 78 -0.05 4.66 1.10
CA ILE A 78 -0.28 4.27 -0.29
C ILE A 78 0.61 3.10 -0.68
N ALA A 79 0.11 2.27 -1.58
CA ALA A 79 0.83 1.16 -2.15
C ALA A 79 0.75 1.22 -3.69
N PRO A 80 1.64 1.96 -4.33
CA PRO A 80 1.71 2.02 -5.79
C PRO A 80 2.38 0.78 -6.37
N ASP A 81 2.12 0.49 -7.66
CA ASP A 81 3.01 -0.37 -8.43
C ASP A 81 4.45 0.17 -8.33
N LYS A 82 5.41 -0.70 -8.04
CA LYS A 82 6.81 -0.33 -7.82
C LYS A 82 7.44 0.43 -8.99
N ALA A 83 7.02 0.14 -10.23
CA ALA A 83 7.52 0.83 -11.42
C ALA A 83 7.25 2.34 -11.40
N LEU A 84 6.26 2.79 -10.65
CA LEU A 84 5.93 4.21 -10.48
C LEU A 84 6.95 4.97 -9.62
N LEU A 85 7.75 4.26 -8.82
CA LEU A 85 8.71 4.85 -7.89
C LEU A 85 10.16 4.69 -8.35
N ASP A 86 10.45 3.83 -9.34
CA ASP A 86 11.83 3.55 -9.77
C ASP A 86 12.54 4.82 -10.24
N GLY A 87 13.64 5.16 -9.55
CA GLY A 87 14.42 6.38 -9.82
C GLY A 87 13.74 7.69 -9.41
N ARG A 88 12.68 7.66 -8.59
CA ARG A 88 11.85 8.82 -8.25
C ARG A 88 11.71 9.05 -6.74
N PRO A 89 12.80 9.32 -6.02
CA PRO A 89 12.77 9.54 -4.57
C PRO A 89 11.89 10.75 -4.17
N GLU A 90 11.73 11.74 -5.07
CA GLU A 90 10.89 12.92 -4.84
C GLU A 90 9.40 12.55 -4.60
N ILE A 91 8.93 11.45 -5.20
CA ILE A 91 7.55 10.97 -4.97
C ILE A 91 7.40 10.42 -3.56
N VAL A 92 8.37 9.63 -3.11
CA VAL A 92 8.38 9.08 -1.74
C VAL A 92 8.42 10.23 -0.72
N GLN A 93 9.29 11.22 -0.94
CA GLN A 93 9.39 12.39 -0.08
C GLN A 93 8.09 13.21 -0.04
N ALA A 94 7.47 13.47 -1.19
CA ALA A 94 6.18 14.19 -1.27
C ALA A 94 5.06 13.42 -0.54
N THR A 95 5.04 12.08 -0.66
CA THR A 95 4.08 11.22 0.03
C THR A 95 4.27 11.27 1.54
N HIS A 96 5.52 11.18 2.03
CA HIS A 96 5.84 11.34 3.44
C HIS A 96 5.48 12.74 3.96
N ALA A 97 5.74 13.79 3.18
CA ALA A 97 5.36 15.17 3.53
C ALA A 97 3.83 15.32 3.67
N ALA A 98 3.05 14.53 2.96
CA ALA A 98 1.59 14.46 3.12
C ALA A 98 1.14 13.61 4.33
N GLY A 99 2.06 12.97 5.05
CA GLY A 99 1.76 12.13 6.22
C GLY A 99 1.34 10.69 5.89
N LEU A 100 1.61 10.21 4.67
CA LEU A 100 1.29 8.85 4.22
C LEU A 100 2.55 7.98 4.19
N THR A 101 2.42 6.71 4.59
CA THR A 101 3.47 5.70 4.36
C THR A 101 3.43 5.19 2.91
N VAL A 102 4.57 4.64 2.44
CA VAL A 102 4.74 4.11 1.08
C VAL A 102 5.12 2.64 1.13
N THR A 103 4.28 1.77 0.55
CA THR A 103 4.48 0.31 0.55
C THR A 103 4.29 -0.25 -0.87
N PRO A 104 5.28 -0.13 -1.77
CA PRO A 104 5.12 -0.58 -3.16
C PRO A 104 4.99 -2.10 -3.30
N TRP A 105 4.41 -2.54 -4.44
CA TRP A 105 4.13 -3.93 -4.81
C TRP A 105 4.41 -4.20 -6.30
N THR A 106 4.61 -5.43 -6.75
CA THR A 106 4.94 -6.62 -6.00
C THR A 106 6.39 -7.00 -6.28
N PHE A 107 7.17 -7.26 -5.25
CA PHE A 107 8.54 -7.75 -5.39
C PHE A 107 8.51 -9.27 -5.50
N THR A 108 8.91 -9.82 -6.65
CA THR A 108 8.76 -11.24 -6.96
C THR A 108 9.87 -11.74 -7.89
N THR A 109 10.24 -13.01 -7.73
CA THR A 109 11.11 -13.70 -8.68
C THR A 109 10.36 -14.25 -9.89
N ARG A 110 9.02 -14.15 -9.94
CA ARG A 110 8.22 -14.56 -11.11
C ARG A 110 8.49 -13.59 -12.26
N GLY A 111 8.83 -14.14 -13.43
CA GLY A 111 9.13 -13.33 -14.62
C GLY A 111 10.59 -12.90 -14.78
N GLY A 112 11.50 -13.42 -13.97
CA GLY A 112 12.92 -13.10 -13.96
C GLY A 112 13.34 -12.35 -12.69
N ALA A 113 14.62 -12.46 -12.31
CA ALA A 113 15.17 -11.73 -11.17
C ALA A 113 15.23 -10.24 -11.50
N GLY A 114 14.45 -9.43 -10.76
CA GLY A 114 14.50 -7.97 -10.80
C GLY A 114 14.19 -7.34 -12.19
N SER A 115 13.92 -6.08 -12.25
CA SER A 115 14.06 -5.32 -13.49
C SER A 115 15.55 -5.37 -13.86
N GLY A 116 15.95 -5.70 -15.06
CA GLY A 116 17.35 -5.95 -15.52
C GLY A 116 18.46 -5.01 -15.00
N ARG A 117 18.12 -4.06 -14.13
CA ARG A 117 18.98 -3.13 -13.41
C ARG A 117 19.61 -3.74 -12.13
N PHE A 118 18.90 -4.70 -11.48
CA PHE A 118 19.32 -5.30 -10.22
C PHE A 118 19.78 -6.74 -10.44
N GLY A 119 20.88 -7.14 -9.82
CA GLY A 119 21.43 -8.51 -9.92
C GLY A 119 20.60 -9.56 -9.16
N SER A 120 19.73 -9.12 -8.25
CA SER A 120 18.86 -9.99 -7.47
C SER A 120 17.62 -9.25 -6.94
N LEU A 121 16.58 -10.01 -6.56
CA LEU A 121 15.39 -9.46 -5.88
C LEU A 121 15.76 -8.79 -4.54
N THR A 122 16.73 -9.34 -3.82
CA THR A 122 17.21 -8.75 -2.56
C THR A 122 17.84 -7.37 -2.79
N GLU A 123 18.65 -7.21 -3.84
CA GLU A 123 19.22 -5.90 -4.21
C GLU A 123 18.13 -4.91 -4.63
N GLU A 124 17.14 -5.36 -5.41
CA GLU A 124 15.99 -4.53 -5.76
C GLU A 124 15.25 -4.04 -4.50
N MET A 125 14.91 -4.93 -3.57
CA MET A 125 14.25 -4.56 -2.32
C MET A 125 15.10 -3.61 -1.46
N ARG A 126 16.44 -3.83 -1.40
CA ARG A 126 17.36 -2.92 -0.68
C ARG A 126 17.32 -1.51 -1.24
N TYR A 127 17.36 -1.38 -2.57
CA TYR A 127 17.25 -0.09 -3.24
C TYR A 127 15.97 0.67 -2.86
N TYR A 128 14.82 -0.02 -2.90
CA TYR A 128 13.56 0.64 -2.52
C TYR A 128 13.52 1.03 -1.04
N LEU A 129 13.98 0.16 -0.14
CA LEU A 129 13.97 0.43 1.30
C LEU A 129 14.97 1.50 1.71
N TYR A 130 16.21 1.43 1.22
CA TYR A 130 17.29 2.24 1.78
C TYR A 130 17.68 3.42 0.92
N ASP A 131 17.56 3.33 -0.41
CA ASP A 131 17.92 4.44 -1.31
C ASP A 131 16.70 5.30 -1.64
N LEU A 132 15.53 4.71 -1.88
CA LEU A 132 14.28 5.46 -2.09
C LEU A 132 13.59 5.81 -0.77
N GLY A 133 13.80 5.04 0.30
CA GLY A 133 13.25 5.31 1.63
C GLY A 133 11.78 4.93 1.80
N VAL A 134 11.29 3.88 1.10
CA VAL A 134 9.93 3.37 1.33
C VAL A 134 9.82 2.67 2.69
N ASP A 135 8.63 2.65 3.29
CA ASP A 135 8.43 2.16 4.66
C ASP A 135 8.33 0.64 4.74
N ALA A 136 7.81 -0.01 3.71
CA ALA A 136 7.63 -1.45 3.63
C ALA A 136 7.53 -1.92 2.17
N LEU A 137 7.43 -3.22 1.96
CA LEU A 137 7.33 -3.83 0.63
C LEU A 137 6.30 -4.98 0.64
N PHE A 138 5.54 -5.14 -0.45
CA PHE A 138 4.83 -6.39 -0.70
C PHE A 138 5.69 -7.33 -1.54
N THR A 139 6.01 -8.50 -0.99
CA THR A 139 6.83 -9.50 -1.68
C THR A 139 6.20 -10.90 -1.64
N ASP A 140 6.29 -11.60 -2.78
CA ASP A 140 5.98 -13.03 -2.88
C ASP A 140 7.13 -13.92 -2.33
N ASN A 141 8.28 -13.34 -2.04
CA ASN A 141 9.50 -14.04 -1.65
C ASN A 141 10.06 -13.51 -0.32
N PRO A 142 9.39 -13.76 0.82
CA PRO A 142 9.82 -13.23 2.12
C PRO A 142 11.19 -13.77 2.57
N ASP A 143 11.61 -14.95 2.05
CA ASP A 143 12.93 -15.53 2.26
C ASP A 143 14.07 -14.68 1.64
N ARG A 144 13.74 -13.81 0.69
CA ARG A 144 14.67 -12.89 0.01
C ARG A 144 14.69 -11.49 0.60
N PHE A 145 13.89 -11.23 1.63
CA PHE A 145 13.83 -9.91 2.26
C PHE A 145 15.22 -9.53 2.82
N PRO A 146 15.69 -8.28 2.59
CA PRO A 146 17.00 -7.83 3.09
C PRO A 146 17.06 -7.90 4.62
N ARG A 147 18.17 -8.39 5.14
CA ARG A 147 18.48 -8.42 6.58
C ARG A 147 19.56 -7.41 6.88
#